data_d59dbbb5175cb03666f754bddabe5c1a
#
_entry.id   d59dbbb5175cb03666f754bddabe5c1a
#
_cell.length_a   1.000
_cell.length_b   1.000
_cell.length_c   1.000
_cell.angle_alpha   90.00
_cell.angle_beta   90.00
_cell.angle_gamma   90.00
#
_symmetry.space_group_name_H-M   'P 1'
#
loop_
_entity.id
_entity.type
_entity.pdbx_description
1 polymer ?
#
loop_
_entity_poly.entity_id
_entity_poly.type
_entity_poly.pdbx_seq_one_letter_code
_entity_poly.pdbx_strand_id
1 'polypeptide(L)'
;MQVVFVSNYFNHHQLSFCDALYELLEGSFCFLQTQPMEEERVKMGWQAEERPYVRYVQPDGTTTGGLEWQNLLLTADVVIFGGCDDESYIRERLAAGKPIFRYNERLYKEGQWKAISPRGLLQKYKDHTRYRKAPVYFLCAGA
;
A
#
# COMPACT_ATOMS: atom_id res chain seq x y z
N MET A 1 -7.97 -4.55 16.86
CA MET A 1 -7.89 -4.86 15.41
C MET A 1 -6.62 -4.19 14.87
N GLN A 2 -5.68 -4.99 14.42
CA GLN A 2 -4.41 -4.47 13.87
C GLN A 2 -4.54 -4.23 12.37
N VAL A 3 -4.22 -3.02 11.92
CA VAL A 3 -4.24 -2.62 10.51
C VAL A 3 -2.83 -2.21 10.08
N VAL A 4 -2.39 -2.74 8.94
CA VAL A 4 -1.09 -2.42 8.34
C VAL A 4 -1.29 -1.86 6.94
N PHE A 5 -0.68 -0.71 6.66
CA PHE A 5 -0.63 -0.14 5.32
C PHE A 5 0.79 -0.26 4.77
N VAL A 6 0.95 -0.97 3.68
CA VAL A 6 2.25 -1.17 3.01
C VAL A 6 2.32 -0.32 1.75
N SER A 7 3.36 0.48 1.60
CA SER A 7 3.60 1.26 0.38
C SER A 7 5.10 1.44 0.15
N ASN A 8 5.46 1.87 -1.06
CA ASN A 8 6.85 2.20 -1.40
C ASN A 8 7.39 3.30 -0.48
N TYR A 9 6.71 4.42 -0.36
CA TYR A 9 7.08 5.51 0.56
C TYR A 9 5.84 6.21 1.12
N PHE A 10 6.01 6.81 2.29
CA PHE A 10 5.00 7.63 2.94
C PHE A 10 5.04 9.05 2.39
N ASN A 11 3.91 9.57 1.93
CA ASN A 11 3.82 10.88 1.32
C ASN A 11 2.59 11.67 1.81
N HIS A 12 2.56 12.96 1.49
CA HIS A 12 1.51 13.88 1.94
C HIS A 12 0.10 13.50 1.48
N HIS A 13 -0.06 12.76 0.36
CA HIS A 13 -1.38 12.29 -0.09
C HIS A 13 -2.01 11.24 0.81
N GLN A 14 -1.16 10.48 1.52
CA GLN A 14 -1.61 9.42 2.42
C GLN A 14 -1.77 9.92 3.87
N LEU A 15 -1.19 11.07 4.19
CA LEU A 15 -1.06 11.59 5.55
C LEU A 15 -2.41 11.65 6.28
N SER A 16 -3.38 12.37 5.74
CA SER A 16 -4.68 12.55 6.38
C SER A 16 -5.44 11.23 6.59
N PHE A 17 -5.33 10.31 5.63
CA PHE A 17 -5.94 8.99 5.74
C PHE A 17 -5.27 8.14 6.82
N CYS A 18 -3.93 8.17 6.88
CA CYS A 18 -3.17 7.41 7.87
C CYS A 18 -3.31 7.98 9.29
N ASP A 19 -3.32 9.31 9.44
CA ASP A 19 -3.56 9.97 10.72
C ASP A 19 -4.96 9.60 11.28
N ALA A 20 -5.99 9.64 10.43
CA ALA A 20 -7.36 9.25 10.82
C ALA A 20 -7.46 7.76 11.22
N LEU A 21 -6.77 6.86 10.51
CA LEU A 21 -6.71 5.44 10.88
C LEU A 21 -5.98 5.23 12.20
N TYR A 22 -4.89 5.94 12.43
CA TYR A 22 -4.13 5.83 13.67
C TYR A 22 -4.94 6.28 14.90
N GLU A 23 -5.67 7.39 14.77
CA GLU A 23 -6.56 7.88 15.81
C GLU A 23 -7.73 6.91 16.06
N LEU A 24 -8.40 6.46 14.99
CA LEU A 24 -9.55 5.56 15.08
C LEU A 24 -9.19 4.19 15.70
N LEU A 25 -7.99 3.72 15.44
CA LEU A 25 -7.51 2.39 15.89
C LEU A 25 -6.70 2.46 17.20
N GLU A 26 -6.69 3.62 17.87
CA GLU A 26 -6.01 3.80 19.17
C GLU A 26 -4.55 3.28 19.15
N GLY A 27 -3.81 3.57 18.08
CA GLY A 27 -2.42 3.14 17.91
C GLY A 27 -2.22 1.72 17.35
N SER A 28 -3.29 0.99 17.08
CA SER A 28 -3.20 -0.34 16.42
C SER A 28 -3.06 -0.24 14.89
N PHE A 29 -2.47 0.84 14.40
CA PHE A 29 -2.17 1.10 13.00
C PHE A 29 -0.66 1.21 12.77
N CYS A 30 -0.17 0.64 11.67
CA CYS A 30 1.22 0.73 11.25
C CYS A 30 1.31 0.98 9.74
N PHE A 31 2.11 1.95 9.34
CA PHE A 31 2.48 2.17 7.96
C PHE A 31 3.87 1.60 7.70
N LEU A 32 4.00 0.66 6.76
CA LEU A 32 5.26 0.06 6.35
C LEU A 32 5.76 0.72 5.06
N GLN A 33 6.83 1.46 5.17
CA GLN A 33 7.53 2.02 4.02
C GLN A 33 8.60 1.04 3.54
N THR A 34 8.50 0.59 2.28
CA THR A 34 9.40 -0.43 1.72
C THR A 34 10.59 0.13 0.96
N GLN A 35 10.56 1.41 0.59
CA GLN A 35 11.61 2.07 -0.18
C GLN A 35 11.87 3.48 0.34
N PRO A 36 13.10 3.98 0.26
CA PRO A 36 13.37 5.40 0.51
C PRO A 36 12.69 6.25 -0.57
N MET A 37 12.26 7.45 -0.19
CA MET A 37 11.70 8.39 -1.17
C MET A 37 12.82 8.90 -2.10
N GLU A 38 12.53 8.98 -3.38
CA GLU A 38 13.44 9.53 -4.40
C GLU A 38 13.77 11.00 -4.08
N GLU A 39 15.04 11.40 -4.26
CA GLU A 39 15.50 12.76 -3.95
C GLU A 39 14.72 13.84 -4.71
N GLU A 40 14.33 13.58 -5.95
CA GLU A 40 13.53 14.52 -6.75
C GLU A 40 12.17 14.79 -6.09
N ARG A 41 11.54 13.77 -5.56
CA ARG A 41 10.25 13.89 -4.85
C ARG A 41 10.38 14.61 -3.52
N VAL A 42 11.48 14.38 -2.81
CA VAL A 42 11.81 15.15 -1.61
C VAL A 42 11.96 16.64 -1.94
N LYS A 43 12.69 16.98 -3.02
CA LYS A 43 12.84 18.37 -3.50
C LYS A 43 11.51 19.00 -3.92
N MET A 44 10.56 18.20 -4.40
CA MET A 44 9.19 18.66 -4.73
C MET A 44 8.27 18.78 -3.50
N GLY A 45 8.76 18.52 -2.30
CA GLY A 45 7.97 18.63 -1.05
C GLY A 45 6.99 17.47 -0.82
N TRP A 46 7.24 16.31 -1.40
CA TRP A 46 6.36 15.16 -1.22
C TRP A 46 6.56 14.43 0.11
N GLN A 47 7.68 14.69 0.77
CA GLN A 47 7.98 14.09 2.06
C GLN A 47 6.97 14.57 3.11
N ALA A 48 6.30 13.63 3.74
CA ALA A 48 5.46 13.92 4.89
C ALA A 48 6.32 14.04 6.16
N GLU A 49 5.81 14.73 7.15
CA GLU A 49 6.42 14.77 8.48
C GLU A 49 6.47 13.36 9.08
N GLU A 50 7.46 13.11 9.94
CA GLU A 50 7.56 11.85 10.68
C GLU A 50 6.31 11.59 11.52
N ARG A 51 5.88 10.34 11.54
CA ARG A 51 4.72 9.89 12.31
C ARG A 51 5.07 8.66 13.15
N PRO A 52 4.51 8.52 14.35
CA PRO A 52 4.84 7.43 15.27
C PRO A 52 4.44 6.06 14.74
N TYR A 53 3.54 6.00 13.77
CA TYR A 53 3.05 4.78 13.15
C TYR A 53 3.85 4.34 11.90
N VAL A 54 4.79 5.17 11.41
CA VAL A 54 5.60 4.84 10.22
C VAL A 54 6.79 3.98 10.61
N ARG A 55 6.98 2.88 9.91
CA ARG A 55 8.13 1.98 10.03
C ARG A 55 8.80 1.80 8.69
N TYR A 56 10.12 1.86 8.67
CA TYR A 56 10.93 1.67 7.48
C TYR A 56 11.43 0.24 7.42
N VAL A 57 11.21 -0.42 6.28
CA VAL A 57 11.81 -1.72 6.02
C VAL A 57 13.27 -1.52 5.64
N GLN A 58 14.16 -2.18 6.37
CA GLN A 58 15.60 -2.14 6.15
C GLN A 58 16.05 -3.22 5.16
N PRO A 59 17.22 -3.09 4.53
CA PRO A 59 17.73 -4.07 3.58
C PRO A 59 17.92 -5.48 4.16
N ASP A 60 18.10 -5.59 5.47
CA ASP A 60 18.22 -6.87 6.18
C ASP A 60 16.86 -7.52 6.49
N GLY A 61 15.75 -6.90 6.06
CA GLY A 61 14.40 -7.41 6.30
C GLY A 61 13.81 -7.08 7.67
N THR A 62 14.51 -6.30 8.48
CA THR A 62 13.95 -5.77 9.73
C THR A 62 13.24 -4.42 9.50
N THR A 63 12.48 -3.96 10.47
CA THR A 63 11.92 -2.61 10.45
C THR A 63 12.59 -1.73 11.52
N THR A 64 12.46 -0.43 11.38
CA THR A 64 12.74 0.48 12.49
C THR A 64 11.84 0.09 13.67
N GLY A 65 12.46 -0.39 14.75
CA GLY A 65 11.74 -0.96 15.90
C GLY A 65 11.83 -2.48 16.03
N GLY A 66 12.58 -3.16 15.13
CA GLY A 66 12.94 -4.58 15.27
C GLY A 66 11.81 -5.59 15.00
N LEU A 67 10.70 -5.14 14.37
CA LEU A 67 9.63 -6.04 13.99
C LEU A 67 9.96 -6.74 12.66
N GLU A 68 9.71 -8.04 12.60
CA GLU A 68 9.72 -8.77 11.34
C GLU A 68 8.46 -8.38 10.53
N TRP A 69 8.66 -7.55 9.53
CA TRP A 69 7.54 -7.00 8.75
C TRP A 69 6.77 -8.06 7.96
N GLN A 70 7.42 -9.14 7.51
CA GLN A 70 6.74 -10.27 6.87
C GLN A 70 5.74 -10.92 7.82
N ASN A 71 6.14 -11.15 9.07
CA ASN A 71 5.27 -11.71 10.08
C ASN A 71 4.10 -10.77 10.39
N LEU A 72 4.37 -9.46 10.46
CA LEU A 72 3.33 -8.45 10.65
C LEU A 72 2.29 -8.48 9.51
N LEU A 73 2.73 -8.60 8.26
CA LEU A 73 1.83 -8.73 7.11
C LEU A 73 0.97 -10.00 7.16
N LEU A 74 1.51 -11.09 7.64
CA LEU A 74 0.78 -12.36 7.76
C LEU A 74 -0.16 -12.38 8.97
N THR A 75 0.19 -11.76 10.07
CA THR A 75 -0.58 -11.81 11.32
C THR A 75 -1.65 -10.73 11.43
N ALA A 76 -1.42 -9.53 10.90
CA ALA A 76 -2.37 -8.41 10.98
C ALA A 76 -3.78 -8.77 10.50
N ASP A 77 -4.81 -8.21 11.16
CA ASP A 77 -6.21 -8.45 10.80
C ASP A 77 -6.52 -7.90 9.40
N VAL A 78 -6.05 -6.69 9.12
CA VAL A 78 -6.24 -6.01 7.84
C VAL A 78 -4.90 -5.54 7.29
N VAL A 79 -4.66 -5.78 6.00
CA VAL A 79 -3.52 -5.23 5.27
C VAL A 79 -4.00 -4.46 4.04
N ILE A 80 -3.54 -3.22 3.93
CA ILE A 80 -3.79 -2.33 2.81
C ILE A 80 -2.49 -2.22 2.01
N PHE A 81 -2.52 -2.61 0.74
CA PHE A 81 -1.40 -2.47 -0.18
C PHE A 81 -1.57 -1.20 -1.03
N GLY A 82 -0.65 -0.26 -0.88
CA GLY A 82 -0.51 0.94 -1.70
C GLY A 82 0.38 0.71 -2.92
N GLY A 83 1.23 1.68 -3.24
CA GLY A 83 2.14 1.66 -4.40
C GLY A 83 3.33 0.69 -4.26
N CYS A 84 3.10 -0.53 -3.83
CA CYS A 84 4.12 -1.57 -3.72
C CYS A 84 4.10 -2.44 -4.98
N ASP A 85 5.24 -2.52 -5.69
CA ASP A 85 5.36 -3.31 -6.92
C ASP A 85 5.55 -4.81 -6.64
N ASP A 86 6.01 -5.17 -5.45
CA ASP A 86 6.17 -6.57 -5.07
C ASP A 86 4.84 -7.18 -4.61
N GLU A 87 4.27 -7.99 -5.49
CA GLU A 87 3.02 -8.72 -5.21
C GLU A 87 3.23 -10.06 -4.48
N SER A 88 4.46 -10.42 -4.10
CA SER A 88 4.72 -11.66 -3.36
C SER A 88 3.93 -11.70 -2.06
N TYR A 89 3.90 -10.59 -1.33
CA TYR A 89 3.15 -10.43 -0.08
C TYR A 89 1.64 -10.64 -0.22
N ILE A 90 1.07 -10.18 -1.34
CA ILE A 90 -0.34 -10.40 -1.65
C ILE A 90 -0.62 -11.89 -1.77
N ARG A 91 0.22 -12.62 -2.49
CA ARG A 91 0.07 -14.06 -2.69
C ARG A 91 0.19 -14.86 -1.40
N GLU A 92 1.18 -14.54 -0.57
CA GLU A 92 1.40 -15.21 0.71
C GLU A 92 0.21 -15.02 1.66
N ARG A 93 -0.30 -13.78 1.76
CA ARG A 93 -1.45 -13.49 2.60
C ARG A 93 -2.73 -14.16 2.10
N LEU A 94 -2.96 -14.20 0.78
CA LEU A 94 -4.09 -14.93 0.19
C LEU A 94 -3.97 -16.44 0.40
N ALA A 95 -2.76 -17.00 0.33
CA ALA A 95 -2.51 -18.40 0.66
C ALA A 95 -2.83 -18.71 2.14
N ALA A 96 -2.63 -17.74 3.04
CA ALA A 96 -3.04 -17.83 4.44
C ALA A 96 -4.55 -17.60 4.67
N GLY A 97 -5.35 -17.43 3.61
CA GLY A 97 -6.80 -17.24 3.69
C GLY A 97 -7.25 -15.87 4.20
N LYS A 98 -6.36 -14.88 4.24
CA LYS A 98 -6.64 -13.54 4.77
C LYS A 98 -7.00 -12.54 3.68
N PRO A 99 -7.95 -11.61 3.93
CA PRO A 99 -8.34 -10.59 2.97
C PRO A 99 -7.23 -9.55 2.75
N ILE A 100 -7.28 -8.91 1.59
CA ILE A 100 -6.37 -7.85 1.17
C ILE A 100 -7.18 -6.66 0.68
N PHE A 101 -6.71 -5.47 1.02
CA PHE A 101 -7.19 -4.22 0.47
C PHE A 101 -6.09 -3.61 -0.39
N ARG A 102 -6.44 -3.19 -1.61
CA ARG A 102 -5.54 -2.46 -2.50
C ARG A 102 -5.97 -1.00 -2.56
N TYR A 103 -5.06 -0.13 -2.16
CA TYR A 103 -5.26 1.31 -2.23
C TYR A 103 -4.77 1.81 -3.58
N ASN A 104 -5.68 2.22 -4.44
CA ASN A 104 -5.39 2.65 -5.79
C ASN A 104 -5.90 4.07 -6.05
N GLU A 105 -5.12 4.82 -6.82
CA GLU A 105 -5.60 6.04 -7.45
C GLU A 105 -6.58 5.71 -8.60
N ARG A 106 -7.24 6.73 -9.15
CA ARG A 106 -8.18 6.57 -10.27
C ARG A 106 -7.52 5.82 -11.43
N LEU A 107 -8.23 4.85 -11.99
CA LEU A 107 -7.79 3.99 -13.08
C LEU A 107 -7.33 4.74 -14.35
N TYR A 108 -7.74 5.97 -14.53
CA TYR A 108 -7.52 6.79 -15.73
C TYR A 108 -6.79 8.11 -15.44
N LYS A 109 -5.99 8.20 -14.37
CA LYS A 109 -5.26 9.42 -13.99
C LYS A 109 -4.36 9.95 -15.11
N GLU A 110 -3.78 9.06 -15.92
CA GLU A 110 -2.85 9.41 -17.00
C GLU A 110 -3.52 9.70 -18.36
N GLY A 111 -4.83 9.92 -18.37
CA GLY A 111 -5.61 10.24 -19.55
C GLY A 111 -6.27 9.03 -20.22
N GLN A 112 -7.34 9.31 -20.98
CA GLN A 112 -8.19 8.29 -21.62
C GLN A 112 -7.48 7.54 -22.76
N TRP A 113 -6.35 8.03 -23.27
CA TRP A 113 -5.62 7.41 -24.37
C TRP A 113 -5.18 5.97 -24.07
N LYS A 114 -4.77 5.70 -22.83
CA LYS A 114 -4.42 4.32 -22.41
C LYS A 114 -5.65 3.40 -22.34
N ALA A 115 -6.84 3.98 -22.18
CA ALA A 115 -8.09 3.23 -22.19
C ALA A 115 -8.55 2.84 -23.60
N ILE A 116 -8.11 3.57 -24.62
CA ILE A 116 -8.50 3.34 -26.03
C ILE A 116 -7.54 2.32 -26.68
N SER A 117 -6.32 2.20 -26.20
CA SER A 117 -5.35 1.23 -26.71
C SER A 117 -5.75 -0.20 -26.35
N PRO A 118 -5.90 -1.14 -27.30
CA PRO A 118 -6.21 -2.55 -27.01
C PRO A 118 -5.20 -3.20 -26.04
N ARG A 119 -3.91 -2.84 -26.17
CA ARG A 119 -2.85 -3.31 -25.28
C ARG A 119 -3.00 -2.73 -23.86
N GLY A 120 -3.36 -1.45 -23.74
CA GLY A 120 -3.62 -0.79 -22.46
C GLY A 120 -4.86 -1.35 -21.76
N LEU A 121 -5.93 -1.60 -22.51
CA LEU A 121 -7.15 -2.25 -22.00
C LEU A 121 -6.87 -3.66 -21.49
N LEU A 122 -6.11 -4.45 -22.26
CA LEU A 122 -5.75 -5.81 -21.86
C LEU A 122 -4.89 -5.82 -20.58
N GLN A 123 -3.92 -4.90 -20.47
CA GLN A 123 -3.11 -4.78 -19.27
C GLN A 123 -3.97 -4.41 -18.06
N LYS A 124 -4.80 -3.38 -18.18
CA LYS A 124 -5.73 -2.98 -17.10
C LYS A 124 -6.68 -4.10 -16.70
N TYR A 125 -7.24 -4.82 -17.69
CA TYR A 125 -8.07 -5.98 -17.41
C TYR A 125 -7.31 -7.03 -16.59
N LYS A 126 -6.09 -7.37 -16.96
CA LYS A 126 -5.24 -8.32 -16.21
C LYS A 126 -4.97 -7.84 -14.79
N ASP A 127 -4.58 -6.58 -14.64
CA ASP A 127 -4.23 -6.01 -13.33
C ASP A 127 -5.42 -5.98 -12.37
N HIS A 128 -6.63 -5.69 -12.88
CA HIS A 128 -7.83 -5.61 -12.04
C HIS A 128 -8.57 -6.94 -11.87
N THR A 129 -8.40 -7.89 -12.78
CA THR A 129 -9.09 -9.19 -12.69
C THR A 129 -8.20 -10.32 -12.20
N ARG A 130 -6.91 -10.07 -12.00
CA ARG A 130 -5.92 -11.07 -11.56
C ARG A 130 -6.38 -11.83 -10.31
N TYR A 131 -6.98 -11.13 -9.36
CA TYR A 131 -7.44 -11.69 -8.10
C TYR A 131 -8.96 -11.75 -7.97
N ARG A 132 -9.72 -11.73 -9.07
CA ARG A 132 -11.20 -11.67 -9.07
C ARG A 132 -11.89 -12.81 -8.31
N LYS A 133 -11.20 -13.92 -8.05
CA LYS A 133 -11.70 -15.07 -7.29
C LYS A 133 -11.17 -15.14 -5.86
N ALA A 134 -10.39 -14.16 -5.45
CA ALA A 134 -9.77 -14.07 -4.15
C ALA A 134 -10.36 -12.88 -3.36
N PRO A 135 -10.28 -12.88 -2.03
CA PRO A 135 -10.79 -11.79 -1.20
C PRO A 135 -9.86 -10.57 -1.26
N VAL A 136 -9.78 -9.95 -2.45
CA VAL A 136 -9.04 -8.72 -2.73
C VAL A 136 -10.03 -7.60 -3.01
N TYR A 137 -9.99 -6.57 -2.19
CA TYR A 137 -10.89 -5.41 -2.25
C TYR A 137 -10.11 -4.16 -2.68
N PHE A 138 -10.77 -3.28 -3.42
CA PHE A 138 -10.16 -2.01 -3.83
C PHE A 138 -10.65 -0.86 -2.97
N LEU A 139 -9.71 -0.07 -2.47
CA LEU A 139 -9.95 1.22 -1.83
C LEU A 139 -9.52 2.31 -2.82
N CYS A 140 -10.48 3.07 -3.34
CA CYS A 140 -10.18 4.14 -4.29
C CYS A 140 -9.83 5.42 -3.54
N ALA A 141 -8.65 5.99 -3.84
CA ALA A 141 -8.26 7.30 -3.38
C ALA A 141 -8.93 8.38 -4.23
N GLY A 142 -9.74 9.19 -3.58
CA GLY A 142 -10.38 10.35 -4.17
C GLY A 142 -11.76 10.08 -4.79
N ALA A 143 -12.60 11.08 -4.68
CA ALA A 143 -13.89 11.18 -5.34
C ALA A 143 -13.75 11.67 -6.78
#